data_792ec5457ce6c797676d522170808c15
#
_entry.id   792ec5457ce6c797676d522170808c15
#
_cell.length_a   1.000
_cell.length_b   1.000
_cell.length_c   1.000
_cell.angle_alpha   90.00
_cell.angle_beta   90.00
_cell.angle_gamma   90.00
#
_symmetry.space_group_name_H-M   'P 1'
#
loop_
_entity.id
_entity.type
_entity.pdbx_description
1 polymer ?
#
loop_
_entity_poly.entity_id
_entity_poly.type
_entity_poly.pdbx_seq_one_letter_code
_entity_poly.pdbx_strand_id
1 'polypeptide(L)'
;MEMGTVEMGPVEVGSEVGAEVGGGPVAEHLLRQRIDWTPCAEPDLAGLECGAYRTPRDWGDPEDSRTITIAVSRLRNDDARRSVLTNPGGPGGQGRFTPLMLQGRQRLVESAELIGFDVRGAGASTNLTCGNLNWRLVADPRDRSRANVERLYDAAELQARTCQTLSGDLHRVVNTEQTARDLDLLRHLLGRDRVDWVGYSSGTWLGAHYATLFPKRVGRFVLDSNADLTARFQTMFHDYFAQAFQRRFDVDYLPWVAKHHDAYGLGRTAGEVKRVYEAVRAKLAEAPFILPDGTVLDAIAFDQTAFQTQYRKLLFPMVTPDLADLARRLGVVAPEPQSASGPRLAASDFPTLTTLTALASRYPDAENATLFAVACNDTPFHGGRADLARDAERTGSRYPFFGYHQLLAPCAFWKRPPLTLPKPTGEGAPPLLLVQSERDPATPVEGARRSHKILKGSRMLTVLNEGDHGMYAVGNNPCVDREVEDFLVDGKIPERDLTCSGTALPIPNELGTVTTALPALIGFPL
;
A
#
# COMPACT_ATOMS: atom_id res chain seq x y z
N MET A 1 33.41 -67.18 -39.75
CA MET A 1 33.55 -66.21 -38.63
C MET A 1 32.92 -64.91 -39.08
N GLU A 2 31.62 -64.80 -38.84
CA GLU A 2 30.88 -63.57 -39.16
C GLU A 2 30.90 -62.66 -37.93
N MET A 3 31.36 -61.43 -38.17
CA MET A 3 31.33 -60.38 -37.16
C MET A 3 29.95 -59.68 -37.21
N GLY A 4 29.17 -59.91 -36.18
CA GLY A 4 27.88 -59.24 -36.01
C GLY A 4 28.08 -57.74 -35.64
N THR A 5 27.47 -56.87 -36.42
CA THR A 5 27.32 -55.44 -36.13
C THR A 5 26.22 -55.26 -35.09
N VAL A 6 26.58 -54.67 -33.96
CA VAL A 6 25.61 -54.21 -32.94
C VAL A 6 25.09 -52.84 -33.38
N GLU A 7 23.83 -52.77 -33.82
CA GLU A 7 23.11 -51.49 -33.99
C GLU A 7 22.76 -50.92 -32.61
N MET A 8 23.32 -49.78 -32.26
CA MET A 8 22.84 -48.99 -31.13
C MET A 8 21.57 -48.22 -31.55
N GLY A 9 20.45 -48.57 -30.96
CA GLY A 9 19.20 -47.85 -31.11
C GLY A 9 19.29 -46.39 -30.57
N PRO A 10 18.42 -45.50 -31.05
CA PRO A 10 18.43 -44.09 -30.64
C PRO A 10 18.17 -43.99 -29.13
N VAL A 11 19.04 -43.30 -28.42
CA VAL A 11 18.84 -42.83 -27.06
C VAL A 11 17.68 -41.85 -27.10
N GLU A 12 16.52 -42.21 -26.60
CA GLU A 12 15.46 -41.25 -26.31
C GLU A 12 15.99 -40.27 -25.28
N VAL A 13 16.30 -39.07 -25.72
CA VAL A 13 16.50 -37.91 -24.84
C VAL A 13 15.11 -37.60 -24.26
N GLY A 14 14.87 -38.10 -23.04
CA GLY A 14 13.68 -37.74 -22.29
C GLY A 14 13.57 -36.22 -22.24
N SER A 15 12.50 -35.68 -22.80
CA SER A 15 12.11 -34.30 -22.61
C SER A 15 11.89 -34.10 -21.11
N GLU A 16 12.88 -33.53 -20.42
CA GLU A 16 12.63 -32.94 -19.10
C GLU A 16 11.52 -31.91 -19.27
N VAL A 17 10.37 -32.23 -18.71
CA VAL A 17 9.24 -31.31 -18.61
C VAL A 17 9.76 -30.09 -17.86
N GLY A 18 10.06 -29.03 -18.59
CA GLY A 18 10.51 -27.76 -18.01
C GLY A 18 9.53 -27.35 -16.92
N ALA A 19 10.06 -27.03 -15.76
CA ALA A 19 9.26 -26.62 -14.62
C ALA A 19 8.33 -25.49 -15.07
N GLU A 20 6.99 -25.68 -14.93
CA GLU A 20 6.01 -24.62 -15.22
C GLU A 20 6.28 -23.44 -14.28
N VAL A 21 6.88 -22.39 -14.77
CA VAL A 21 7.14 -21.14 -14.07
C VAL A 21 6.19 -20.10 -14.64
N GLY A 22 5.57 -19.30 -13.79
CA GLY A 22 4.60 -18.28 -14.21
C GLY A 22 3.31 -18.83 -14.82
N GLY A 23 3.11 -20.16 -14.80
CA GLY A 23 1.90 -20.81 -15.32
C GLY A 23 1.82 -20.87 -16.86
N GLY A 24 2.94 -20.70 -17.56
CA GLY A 24 3.02 -20.77 -19.02
C GLY A 24 4.43 -21.00 -19.54
N PRO A 25 4.60 -21.12 -20.86
CA PRO A 25 5.92 -21.25 -21.47
C PRO A 25 6.76 -19.99 -21.22
N VAL A 26 7.96 -20.18 -20.70
CA VAL A 26 8.93 -19.12 -20.43
C VAL A 26 10.19 -19.39 -21.23
N ALA A 27 10.73 -18.36 -21.88
CA ALA A 27 11.99 -18.50 -22.59
C ALA A 27 13.12 -18.97 -21.67
N GLU A 28 13.85 -19.99 -22.08
CA GLU A 28 14.84 -20.70 -21.26
C GLU A 28 15.89 -19.75 -20.66
N HIS A 29 16.30 -18.70 -21.40
CA HIS A 29 17.27 -17.72 -20.91
C HIS A 29 16.75 -16.93 -19.70
N LEU A 30 15.42 -16.74 -19.56
CA LEU A 30 14.81 -16.09 -18.39
C LEU A 30 14.81 -17.02 -17.18
N LEU A 31 14.71 -18.34 -17.38
CA LEU A 31 14.78 -19.32 -16.30
C LEU A 31 16.22 -19.54 -15.79
N ARG A 32 17.21 -19.31 -16.64
CA ARG A 32 18.63 -19.52 -16.31
C ARG A 32 19.35 -18.26 -15.85
N GLN A 33 18.71 -17.11 -15.85
CA GLN A 33 19.34 -15.88 -15.38
C GLN A 33 19.66 -15.98 -13.87
N ARG A 34 20.62 -15.17 -13.44
CA ARG A 34 20.97 -15.03 -12.02
C ARG A 34 20.74 -13.60 -11.59
N ILE A 35 20.37 -13.42 -10.33
CA ILE A 35 20.27 -12.10 -9.72
C ILE A 35 21.66 -11.77 -9.14
N ASP A 36 22.29 -10.73 -9.67
CA ASP A 36 23.57 -10.24 -9.17
C ASP A 36 23.30 -9.32 -7.97
N TRP A 37 23.52 -9.86 -6.78
CA TRP A 37 23.30 -9.15 -5.54
C TRP A 37 24.49 -8.28 -5.16
N THR A 38 24.25 -6.98 -4.96
CA THR A 38 25.24 -5.99 -4.51
C THR A 38 24.65 -5.14 -3.39
N PRO A 39 25.46 -4.55 -2.51
CA PRO A 39 24.93 -3.58 -1.54
C PRO A 39 24.09 -2.51 -2.24
N CYS A 40 22.91 -2.19 -1.70
CA CYS A 40 22.07 -1.14 -2.27
C CYS A 40 22.78 0.21 -2.27
N ALA A 41 22.68 0.95 -3.35
CA ALA A 41 23.32 2.26 -3.50
C ALA A 41 22.48 3.38 -2.81
N GLU A 42 21.19 3.15 -2.65
CA GLU A 42 20.27 4.12 -2.05
C GLU A 42 20.42 4.17 -0.54
N PRO A 43 20.61 5.37 0.07
CA PRO A 43 20.84 5.50 1.52
C PRO A 43 19.71 4.95 2.39
N ASP A 44 18.45 5.03 1.93
CA ASP A 44 17.26 4.51 2.62
C ASP A 44 17.10 2.99 2.51
N LEU A 45 17.93 2.33 1.69
CA LEU A 45 18.06 0.88 1.58
C LEU A 45 19.36 0.37 2.21
N ALA A 46 20.06 1.20 2.97
CA ALA A 46 21.30 0.80 3.62
C ALA A 46 21.09 -0.46 4.50
N GLY A 47 22.00 -1.42 4.37
CA GLY A 47 21.90 -2.72 5.06
C GLY A 47 21.23 -3.82 4.23
N LEU A 48 20.69 -3.50 3.07
CA LEU A 48 20.16 -4.47 2.11
C LEU A 48 21.15 -4.71 0.95
N GLU A 49 21.00 -5.86 0.30
CA GLU A 49 21.54 -6.12 -1.01
C GLU A 49 20.44 -5.94 -2.06
N CYS A 50 20.78 -5.28 -3.17
CA CYS A 50 19.90 -5.01 -4.29
C CYS A 50 20.31 -5.83 -5.52
N GLY A 51 19.35 -6.14 -6.36
CA GLY A 51 19.53 -6.83 -7.62
C GLY A 51 18.33 -6.59 -8.54
N ALA A 52 18.38 -7.23 -9.70
CA ALA A 52 17.27 -7.18 -10.65
C ALA A 52 17.23 -8.46 -11.49
N TYR A 53 16.05 -8.74 -12.05
CA TYR A 53 15.87 -9.81 -13.03
C TYR A 53 14.97 -9.36 -14.17
N ARG A 54 15.03 -10.04 -15.28
CA ARG A 54 14.17 -9.80 -16.45
C ARG A 54 13.00 -10.77 -16.42
N THR A 55 11.84 -10.28 -16.84
CA THR A 55 10.61 -11.06 -16.95
C THR A 55 9.93 -10.74 -18.29
N PRO A 56 9.07 -11.62 -18.83
CA PRO A 56 8.27 -11.28 -20.00
C PRO A 56 7.50 -9.99 -19.79
N ARG A 57 7.50 -9.13 -20.80
CA ARG A 57 6.66 -7.93 -20.77
C ARG A 57 5.19 -8.30 -20.64
N ASP A 58 4.74 -9.28 -21.41
CA ASP A 58 3.39 -9.81 -21.39
C ASP A 58 3.42 -11.35 -21.23
N TRP A 59 3.01 -11.83 -20.08
CA TRP A 59 2.89 -13.27 -19.81
C TRP A 59 1.77 -13.95 -20.61
N GLY A 60 0.84 -13.18 -21.16
CA GLY A 60 -0.27 -13.67 -21.98
C GLY A 60 0.07 -13.77 -23.46
N ASP A 61 1.22 -13.26 -23.89
CA ASP A 61 1.68 -13.29 -25.27
C ASP A 61 3.07 -13.94 -25.38
N PRO A 62 3.16 -15.26 -25.57
CA PRO A 62 4.43 -15.96 -25.66
C PRO A 62 5.25 -15.57 -26.90
N GLU A 63 4.65 -14.95 -27.91
CA GLU A 63 5.35 -14.46 -29.11
C GLU A 63 5.99 -13.08 -28.87
N ASP A 64 5.59 -12.36 -27.81
CA ASP A 64 6.23 -11.10 -27.43
C ASP A 64 7.60 -11.33 -26.78
N SER A 65 8.65 -11.20 -27.56
CA SER A 65 10.03 -11.37 -27.07
C SER A 65 10.53 -10.24 -26.16
N ARG A 66 9.76 -9.16 -25.98
CA ARG A 66 10.12 -8.04 -25.12
C ARG A 66 10.09 -8.43 -23.66
N THR A 67 11.03 -7.89 -22.92
CA THR A 67 11.14 -8.11 -21.47
C THR A 67 11.12 -6.79 -20.73
N ILE A 68 10.77 -6.85 -19.46
CA ILE A 68 10.90 -5.77 -18.50
C ILE A 68 11.82 -6.18 -17.36
N THR A 69 12.30 -5.22 -16.59
CA THR A 69 13.16 -5.43 -15.43
C THR A 69 12.35 -5.29 -14.16
N ILE A 70 12.53 -6.22 -13.23
CA ILE A 70 11.99 -6.15 -11.86
C ILE A 70 13.16 -5.95 -10.90
N ALA A 71 13.12 -4.87 -10.14
CA ALA A 71 14.10 -4.55 -9.11
C ALA A 71 13.72 -5.23 -7.79
N VAL A 72 14.72 -5.81 -7.15
CA VAL A 72 14.58 -6.55 -5.90
C VAL A 72 15.60 -6.10 -4.87
N SER A 73 15.32 -6.38 -3.61
CA SER A 73 16.26 -6.26 -2.50
C SER A 73 16.18 -7.48 -1.61
N ARG A 74 17.20 -7.67 -0.78
CA ARG A 74 17.14 -8.70 0.26
C ARG A 74 17.83 -8.26 1.55
N LEU A 75 17.27 -8.68 2.67
CA LEU A 75 17.99 -8.82 3.91
C LEU A 75 18.56 -10.24 3.94
N ARG A 76 19.87 -10.35 3.70
CA ARG A 76 20.55 -11.61 3.46
C ARG A 76 20.55 -12.49 4.70
N ASN A 77 20.31 -13.79 4.50
CA ASN A 77 20.55 -14.84 5.47
C ASN A 77 21.02 -16.09 4.73
N ASP A 78 22.32 -16.40 4.79
CA ASP A 78 22.94 -17.50 4.01
C ASP A 78 22.50 -18.89 4.48
N ASP A 79 22.10 -19.03 5.75
CA ASP A 79 21.65 -20.29 6.33
C ASP A 79 20.15 -20.55 6.07
N ALA A 80 19.42 -19.55 5.56
CA ALA A 80 18.00 -19.64 5.37
C ALA A 80 17.62 -20.56 4.19
N ARG A 81 16.76 -21.51 4.46
CA ARG A 81 16.14 -22.38 3.44
C ARG A 81 14.81 -21.85 2.92
N ARG A 82 14.35 -20.73 3.45
CA ARG A 82 13.07 -20.11 3.14
C ARG A 82 13.29 -18.66 2.75
N SER A 83 12.45 -18.17 1.85
CA SER A 83 12.40 -16.75 1.50
C SER A 83 11.00 -16.21 1.75
N VAL A 84 10.91 -15.09 2.45
CA VAL A 84 9.68 -14.34 2.68
C VAL A 84 9.65 -13.17 1.71
N LEU A 85 8.75 -13.20 0.75
CA LEU A 85 8.48 -12.06 -0.12
C LEU A 85 7.62 -11.05 0.64
N THR A 86 7.94 -9.78 0.52
CA THR A 86 7.28 -8.70 1.27
C THR A 86 6.75 -7.62 0.33
N ASN A 87 5.53 -7.12 0.59
CA ASN A 87 4.92 -6.08 -0.24
C ASN A 87 4.13 -5.06 0.60
N PRO A 88 4.37 -3.75 0.44
CA PRO A 88 3.71 -2.71 1.23
C PRO A 88 2.27 -2.44 0.80
N GLY A 89 1.90 -2.77 -0.44
CA GLY A 89 0.60 -2.47 -1.01
C GLY A 89 0.60 -1.28 -1.97
N GLY A 90 -0.38 -0.42 -1.83
CA GLY A 90 -0.69 0.68 -2.73
C GLY A 90 -2.05 0.45 -3.41
N PRO A 91 -2.15 -0.19 -4.60
CA PRO A 91 -1.12 -0.91 -5.37
C PRO A 91 -0.07 0.02 -6.00
N GLY A 92 1.11 -0.54 -6.26
CA GLY A 92 2.20 0.20 -6.90
C GLY A 92 3.22 0.81 -5.95
N GLY A 93 3.05 0.61 -4.63
CA GLY A 93 4.05 1.03 -3.65
C GLY A 93 5.41 0.38 -3.89
N GLN A 94 6.47 1.15 -3.67
CA GLN A 94 7.83 0.64 -3.71
C GLN A 94 8.00 -0.41 -2.61
N GLY A 95 8.54 -1.58 -2.95
CA GLY A 95 8.61 -2.69 -2.01
C GLY A 95 10.03 -3.07 -1.60
N ARG A 96 11.06 -2.53 -2.23
CA ARG A 96 12.45 -2.88 -1.90
C ARG A 96 12.87 -2.49 -0.47
N PHE A 97 12.21 -1.51 0.17
CA PHE A 97 12.50 -1.15 1.55
C PHE A 97 11.82 -2.07 2.59
N THR A 98 10.82 -2.86 2.20
CA THR A 98 9.99 -3.63 3.15
C THR A 98 10.75 -4.64 4.00
N PRO A 99 11.88 -5.26 3.58
CA PRO A 99 12.70 -6.05 4.49
C PRO A 99 13.21 -5.28 5.71
N LEU A 100 13.47 -3.97 5.59
CA LEU A 100 13.87 -3.12 6.71
C LEU A 100 12.75 -2.92 7.74
N MET A 101 11.47 -2.95 7.31
CA MET A 101 10.33 -2.91 8.25
C MET A 101 10.31 -4.13 9.17
N LEU A 102 10.82 -5.27 8.68
CA LEU A 102 10.83 -6.54 9.38
C LEU A 102 12.17 -6.85 10.06
N GLN A 103 13.22 -6.04 9.86
CA GLN A 103 14.58 -6.32 10.36
C GLN A 103 14.65 -6.47 11.88
N GLY A 104 13.78 -5.78 12.62
CA GLY A 104 13.69 -5.89 14.09
C GLY A 104 13.01 -7.18 14.59
N ARG A 105 12.51 -8.03 13.69
CA ARG A 105 11.83 -9.30 14.01
C ARG A 105 12.87 -10.42 14.08
N GLN A 106 13.58 -10.51 15.20
CA GLN A 106 14.76 -11.37 15.38
C GLN A 106 14.49 -12.83 14.97
N ARG A 107 13.39 -13.43 15.46
CA ARG A 107 13.03 -14.83 15.12
C ARG A 107 12.84 -15.02 13.61
N LEU A 108 12.25 -14.02 12.94
CA LEU A 108 12.00 -14.08 11.51
C LEU A 108 13.30 -13.98 10.71
N VAL A 109 14.14 -12.99 11.01
CA VAL A 109 15.39 -12.76 10.27
C VAL A 109 16.42 -13.87 10.47
N GLU A 110 16.37 -14.59 11.60
CA GLU A 110 17.18 -15.80 11.84
C GLU A 110 16.68 -17.02 11.09
N SER A 111 15.39 -17.08 10.74
CA SER A 111 14.75 -18.25 10.12
C SER A 111 14.56 -18.15 8.61
N ALA A 112 14.60 -16.96 8.03
CA ALA A 112 14.30 -16.72 6.62
C ALA A 112 15.09 -15.57 6.04
N GLU A 113 15.35 -15.63 4.73
CA GLU A 113 15.78 -14.49 3.93
C GLU A 113 14.56 -13.61 3.61
N LEU A 114 14.66 -12.29 3.81
CA LEU A 114 13.57 -11.38 3.51
C LEU A 114 13.82 -10.71 2.16
N ILE A 115 12.83 -10.78 1.28
CA ILE A 115 12.91 -10.26 -0.09
C ILE A 115 11.91 -9.13 -0.28
N GLY A 116 12.41 -7.96 -0.64
CA GLY A 116 11.62 -6.82 -1.12
C GLY A 116 11.67 -6.75 -2.65
N PHE A 117 10.64 -6.19 -3.25
CA PHE A 117 10.60 -6.00 -4.71
C PHE A 117 9.72 -4.81 -5.06
N ASP A 118 10.10 -4.11 -6.12
CA ASP A 118 9.22 -3.13 -6.75
C ASP A 118 8.42 -3.86 -7.84
N VAL A 119 7.09 -3.77 -7.77
CA VAL A 119 6.23 -4.42 -8.78
C VAL A 119 6.46 -3.82 -10.17
N ARG A 120 6.10 -4.55 -11.24
CA ARG A 120 6.10 -4.00 -12.59
C ARG A 120 5.34 -2.67 -12.63
N GLY A 121 5.89 -1.66 -13.25
CA GLY A 121 5.33 -0.32 -13.35
C GLY A 121 5.84 0.66 -12.29
N ALA A 122 6.43 0.20 -11.19
CA ALA A 122 6.76 1.04 -10.03
C ALA A 122 8.24 1.00 -9.63
N GLY A 123 8.65 1.98 -8.84
CA GLY A 123 9.94 2.03 -8.17
C GLY A 123 11.13 2.00 -9.13
N ALA A 124 12.12 1.18 -8.84
CA ALA A 124 13.28 0.96 -9.68
C ALA A 124 13.07 -0.14 -10.74
N SER A 125 11.90 -0.77 -10.80
CA SER A 125 11.47 -1.66 -11.88
C SER A 125 11.19 -0.87 -13.15
N THR A 126 10.90 -1.53 -14.27
CA THR A 126 10.44 -0.83 -15.48
C THR A 126 9.15 -0.07 -15.17
N ASN A 127 9.19 1.26 -15.28
CA ASN A 127 8.15 2.16 -14.80
C ASN A 127 7.05 2.43 -15.82
N LEU A 128 5.85 2.67 -15.28
CA LEU A 128 4.83 3.46 -15.95
C LEU A 128 5.03 4.96 -15.66
N THR A 129 4.37 5.81 -16.43
CA THR A 129 4.37 7.26 -16.22
C THR A 129 3.04 7.91 -16.58
N CYS A 130 2.65 8.90 -15.81
CA CYS A 130 1.56 9.82 -16.10
C CYS A 130 2.08 11.25 -16.40
N GLY A 131 3.40 11.42 -16.62
CA GLY A 131 4.03 12.71 -16.89
C GLY A 131 4.00 13.66 -15.71
N ASN A 132 4.07 13.16 -14.48
CA ASN A 132 3.93 13.90 -13.22
C ASN A 132 2.58 14.62 -13.05
N LEU A 133 1.58 14.23 -13.83
CA LEU A 133 0.23 14.79 -13.68
C LEU A 133 -0.43 14.22 -12.41
N ASN A 134 -0.97 15.11 -11.58
CA ASN A 134 -1.76 14.71 -10.41
C ASN A 134 -3.11 15.47 -10.42
N TRP A 135 -4.13 14.83 -10.96
CA TRP A 135 -5.48 15.39 -11.10
C TRP A 135 -6.10 15.82 -9.76
N ARG A 136 -5.70 15.20 -8.65
CA ARG A 136 -6.23 15.47 -7.32
C ARG A 136 -5.86 16.86 -6.79
N LEU A 137 -4.81 17.47 -7.33
CA LEU A 137 -4.33 18.80 -6.93
C LEU A 137 -4.91 19.94 -7.77
N VAL A 138 -5.75 19.62 -8.76
CA VAL A 138 -6.25 20.62 -9.73
C VAL A 138 -7.39 21.46 -9.19
N ALA A 139 -8.22 20.88 -8.30
CA ALA A 139 -9.40 21.56 -7.78
C ALA A 139 -9.86 20.92 -6.45
N ASP A 140 -10.48 21.72 -5.58
CA ASP A 140 -11.00 21.25 -4.29
C ASP A 140 -12.19 20.31 -4.49
N PRO A 141 -12.11 19.01 -4.11
CA PRO A 141 -13.22 18.07 -4.28
C PRO A 141 -14.45 18.42 -3.44
N ARG A 142 -14.30 19.24 -2.38
CA ARG A 142 -15.43 19.69 -1.54
C ARG A 142 -16.12 20.95 -2.10
N ASP A 143 -15.53 21.65 -3.05
CA ASP A 143 -16.24 22.68 -3.83
C ASP A 143 -17.13 21.99 -4.88
N ARG A 144 -18.42 21.96 -4.61
CA ARG A 144 -19.43 21.31 -5.45
C ARG A 144 -20.01 22.23 -6.53
N SER A 145 -19.42 23.42 -6.75
CA SER A 145 -19.80 24.25 -7.88
C SER A 145 -19.62 23.49 -9.20
N ARG A 146 -20.54 23.71 -10.15
CA ARG A 146 -20.52 23.00 -11.44
C ARG A 146 -19.18 23.17 -12.17
N ALA A 147 -18.63 24.38 -12.17
CA ALA A 147 -17.36 24.66 -12.85
C ALA A 147 -16.19 23.89 -12.22
N ASN A 148 -16.17 23.74 -10.89
CA ASN A 148 -15.15 23.00 -10.18
C ASN A 148 -15.26 21.49 -10.40
N VAL A 149 -16.48 20.95 -10.36
CA VAL A 149 -16.75 19.51 -10.62
C VAL A 149 -16.34 19.13 -12.05
N GLU A 150 -16.67 19.98 -13.05
CA GLU A 150 -16.23 19.76 -14.44
C GLU A 150 -14.69 19.74 -14.53
N ARG A 151 -14.02 20.71 -13.89
CA ARG A 151 -12.55 20.78 -13.86
C ARG A 151 -11.90 19.54 -13.24
N LEU A 152 -12.46 18.99 -12.15
CA LEU A 152 -11.99 17.77 -11.51
C LEU A 152 -12.05 16.58 -12.49
N TYR A 153 -13.16 16.42 -13.21
CA TYR A 153 -13.30 15.26 -14.09
C TYR A 153 -12.59 15.44 -15.43
N ASP A 154 -12.41 16.69 -15.91
CA ASP A 154 -11.51 16.97 -17.03
C ASP A 154 -10.06 16.59 -16.69
N ALA A 155 -9.61 16.92 -15.49
CA ALA A 155 -8.28 16.54 -15.02
C ALA A 155 -8.13 15.03 -14.84
N ALA A 156 -9.15 14.35 -14.31
CA ALA A 156 -9.15 12.89 -14.17
C ALA A 156 -9.12 12.17 -15.54
N GLU A 157 -9.88 12.66 -16.51
CA GLU A 157 -9.85 12.16 -17.90
C GLU A 157 -8.49 12.40 -18.56
N LEU A 158 -7.94 13.62 -18.39
CA LEU A 158 -6.61 13.96 -18.90
C LEU A 158 -5.55 13.03 -18.30
N GLN A 159 -5.60 12.79 -17.00
CA GLN A 159 -4.65 11.87 -16.34
C GLN A 159 -4.76 10.46 -16.91
N ALA A 160 -5.96 9.90 -17.04
CA ALA A 160 -6.16 8.56 -17.62
C ALA A 160 -5.55 8.46 -19.03
N ARG A 161 -5.82 9.43 -19.89
CA ARG A 161 -5.29 9.49 -21.27
C ARG A 161 -3.77 9.66 -21.27
N THR A 162 -3.24 10.54 -20.43
CA THR A 162 -1.80 10.81 -20.35
C THR A 162 -1.04 9.56 -19.86
N CYS A 163 -1.51 8.92 -18.79
CA CYS A 163 -0.91 7.68 -18.29
C CYS A 163 -0.88 6.60 -19.38
N GLN A 164 -1.97 6.37 -20.08
CA GLN A 164 -2.04 5.35 -21.13
C GLN A 164 -1.20 5.70 -22.36
N THR A 165 -1.14 6.97 -22.76
CA THR A 165 -0.37 7.42 -23.91
C THR A 165 1.13 7.35 -23.65
N LEU A 166 1.60 7.89 -22.51
CA LEU A 166 3.01 7.96 -22.18
C LEU A 166 3.60 6.59 -21.81
N SER A 167 2.80 5.75 -21.16
CA SER A 167 3.24 4.38 -20.82
C SER A 167 3.13 3.40 -21.99
N GLY A 168 2.57 3.82 -23.13
CA GLY A 168 2.39 2.95 -24.29
C GLY A 168 1.58 1.69 -23.95
N ASP A 169 1.88 0.57 -24.62
CA ASP A 169 1.16 -0.70 -24.41
C ASP A 169 1.50 -1.38 -23.06
N LEU A 170 2.56 -0.93 -22.36
CA LEU A 170 2.95 -1.47 -21.06
C LEU A 170 1.81 -1.31 -20.01
N HIS A 171 1.04 -0.19 -20.05
CA HIS A 171 -0.06 0.01 -19.11
C HIS A 171 -1.11 -1.11 -19.13
N ARG A 172 -1.25 -1.84 -20.25
CA ARG A 172 -2.23 -2.91 -20.42
C ARG A 172 -1.87 -4.18 -19.66
N VAL A 173 -0.56 -4.38 -19.45
CA VAL A 173 0.02 -5.58 -18.83
C VAL A 173 0.59 -5.30 -17.43
N VAL A 174 0.31 -4.12 -16.87
CA VAL A 174 0.52 -3.84 -15.45
C VAL A 174 -0.79 -4.11 -14.71
N ASN A 175 -0.85 -5.30 -14.09
CA ASN A 175 -2.00 -5.82 -13.35
C ASN A 175 -1.55 -6.91 -12.38
N THR A 176 -2.43 -7.35 -11.50
CA THR A 176 -2.09 -8.33 -10.46
C THR A 176 -1.72 -9.71 -11.01
N GLU A 177 -2.34 -10.19 -12.08
CA GLU A 177 -2.00 -11.49 -12.68
C GLU A 177 -0.57 -11.50 -13.20
N GLN A 178 -0.21 -10.49 -13.98
CA GLN A 178 1.13 -10.36 -14.55
C GLN A 178 2.20 -10.23 -13.43
N THR A 179 1.92 -9.44 -12.39
CA THR A 179 2.80 -9.31 -11.22
C THR A 179 2.95 -10.63 -10.47
N ALA A 180 1.88 -11.39 -10.26
CA ALA A 180 1.96 -12.71 -9.61
C ALA A 180 2.85 -13.69 -10.40
N ARG A 181 2.81 -13.63 -11.73
CA ARG A 181 3.69 -14.44 -12.60
C ARG A 181 5.16 -14.00 -12.50
N ASP A 182 5.44 -12.70 -12.38
CA ASP A 182 6.80 -12.19 -12.11
C ASP A 182 7.33 -12.75 -10.79
N LEU A 183 6.49 -12.82 -9.76
CA LEU A 183 6.87 -13.33 -8.45
C LEU A 183 7.11 -14.85 -8.47
N ASP A 184 6.41 -15.61 -9.32
CA ASP A 184 6.69 -17.04 -9.47
C ASP A 184 8.02 -17.27 -10.21
N LEU A 185 8.38 -16.40 -11.15
CA LEU A 185 9.73 -16.39 -11.74
C LEU A 185 10.78 -16.03 -10.68
N LEU A 186 10.54 -15.01 -9.86
CA LEU A 186 11.45 -14.67 -8.75
C LEU A 186 11.64 -15.86 -7.80
N ARG A 187 10.56 -16.54 -7.40
CA ARG A 187 10.64 -17.77 -6.60
C ARG A 187 11.58 -18.80 -7.24
N HIS A 188 11.42 -19.03 -8.54
CA HIS A 188 12.27 -19.96 -9.29
C HIS A 188 13.75 -19.52 -9.26
N LEU A 189 14.05 -18.26 -9.52
CA LEU A 189 15.41 -17.70 -9.52
C LEU A 189 16.07 -17.73 -8.14
N LEU A 190 15.28 -17.67 -7.06
CA LEU A 190 15.72 -17.88 -5.67
C LEU A 190 15.96 -19.36 -5.35
N GLY A 191 15.65 -20.29 -6.26
CA GLY A 191 15.78 -21.74 -6.04
C GLY A 191 14.80 -22.28 -5.00
N ARG A 192 13.61 -21.68 -4.86
CA ARG A 192 12.62 -22.07 -3.86
C ARG A 192 11.45 -22.84 -4.48
N ASP A 193 11.05 -23.96 -3.87
CA ASP A 193 9.84 -24.69 -4.26
C ASP A 193 8.59 -23.90 -3.88
N ARG A 194 8.63 -23.22 -2.73
CA ARG A 194 7.57 -22.38 -2.19
C ARG A 194 8.17 -21.09 -1.65
N VAL A 195 7.38 -20.03 -1.61
CA VAL A 195 7.72 -18.77 -0.93
C VAL A 195 6.75 -18.50 0.21
N ASP A 196 7.23 -17.81 1.23
CA ASP A 196 6.40 -17.22 2.25
C ASP A 196 6.07 -15.77 1.88
N TRP A 197 5.09 -15.19 2.55
CA TRP A 197 4.56 -13.88 2.20
C TRP A 197 4.21 -13.05 3.43
N VAL A 198 4.57 -11.77 3.40
CA VAL A 198 4.01 -10.74 4.26
C VAL A 198 3.56 -9.60 3.36
N GLY A 199 2.25 -9.43 3.20
CA GLY A 199 1.69 -8.36 2.39
C GLY A 199 0.75 -7.48 3.19
N TYR A 200 0.91 -6.17 3.03
CA TYR A 200 0.08 -5.16 3.67
C TYR A 200 -0.88 -4.54 2.65
N SER A 201 -2.08 -4.14 3.10
CA SER A 201 -3.00 -3.37 2.24
C SER A 201 -3.31 -4.09 0.92
N SER A 202 -3.10 -3.46 -0.23
CA SER A 202 -3.24 -4.13 -1.52
C SER A 202 -2.21 -5.25 -1.76
N GLY A 203 -1.16 -5.36 -0.95
CA GLY A 203 -0.29 -6.53 -0.91
C GLY A 203 -1.04 -7.80 -0.48
N THR A 204 -2.15 -7.67 0.26
CA THR A 204 -3.04 -8.79 0.57
C THR A 204 -3.84 -9.24 -0.65
N TRP A 205 -4.22 -8.31 -1.52
CA TRP A 205 -4.82 -8.60 -2.82
C TRP A 205 -3.85 -9.39 -3.71
N LEU A 206 -2.61 -8.90 -3.84
CA LEU A 206 -1.57 -9.56 -4.63
C LEU A 206 -1.25 -10.96 -4.07
N GLY A 207 -1.05 -11.10 -2.76
CA GLY A 207 -0.75 -12.38 -2.12
C GLY A 207 -1.89 -13.41 -2.26
N ALA A 208 -3.15 -12.98 -2.13
CA ALA A 208 -4.31 -13.85 -2.31
C ALA A 208 -4.47 -14.32 -3.77
N HIS A 209 -4.19 -13.44 -4.75
CA HIS A 209 -4.20 -13.83 -6.17
C HIS A 209 -3.01 -14.73 -6.53
N TYR A 210 -1.82 -14.47 -5.97
CA TYR A 210 -0.69 -15.39 -6.12
C TYR A 210 -1.04 -16.79 -5.59
N ALA A 211 -1.63 -16.86 -4.39
CA ALA A 211 -2.05 -18.13 -3.80
C ALA A 211 -3.12 -18.87 -4.63
N THR A 212 -3.94 -18.10 -5.36
CA THR A 212 -4.97 -18.65 -6.25
C THR A 212 -4.38 -19.19 -7.56
N LEU A 213 -3.42 -18.46 -8.14
CA LEU A 213 -2.76 -18.83 -9.39
C LEU A 213 -1.77 -19.99 -9.19
N PHE A 214 -1.07 -20.00 -8.06
CA PHE A 214 0.02 -20.92 -7.76
C PHE A 214 -0.13 -21.62 -6.40
N PRO A 215 -1.24 -22.31 -6.11
CA PRO A 215 -1.51 -22.85 -4.77
C PRO A 215 -0.44 -23.81 -4.26
N LYS A 216 0.24 -24.55 -5.15
CA LYS A 216 1.33 -25.47 -4.80
C LYS A 216 2.66 -24.76 -4.47
N ARG A 217 2.77 -23.46 -4.77
CA ARG A 217 3.95 -22.60 -4.55
C ARG A 217 3.85 -21.76 -3.27
N VAL A 218 2.73 -21.85 -2.58
CA VAL A 218 2.44 -21.13 -1.34
C VAL A 218 3.09 -21.82 -0.15
N GLY A 219 3.82 -21.04 0.65
CA GLY A 219 4.33 -21.40 1.96
C GLY A 219 3.44 -20.81 3.07
N ARG A 220 3.99 -19.97 3.92
CA ARG A 220 3.31 -19.32 5.04
C ARG A 220 2.96 -17.89 4.66
N PHE A 221 1.69 -17.63 4.38
CA PHE A 221 1.21 -16.33 3.90
C PHE A 221 0.50 -15.57 5.00
N VAL A 222 1.02 -14.38 5.32
CA VAL A 222 0.41 -13.38 6.19
C VAL A 222 -0.15 -12.24 5.34
N LEU A 223 -1.42 -11.97 5.51
CA LEU A 223 -2.17 -10.90 4.85
C LEU A 223 -2.58 -9.90 5.93
N ASP A 224 -1.93 -8.75 5.98
CA ASP A 224 -2.13 -7.73 7.02
C ASP A 224 -2.87 -6.52 6.46
N SER A 225 -3.92 -6.09 7.16
CA SER A 225 -4.78 -4.98 6.70
C SER A 225 -5.41 -5.30 5.34
N ASN A 226 -6.41 -6.18 5.38
CA ASN A 226 -6.88 -6.95 4.25
C ASN A 226 -7.80 -6.16 3.31
N ALA A 227 -7.45 -6.11 2.04
CA ALA A 227 -8.35 -5.71 0.97
C ALA A 227 -9.59 -6.63 0.92
N ASP A 228 -10.73 -6.10 0.49
CA ASP A 228 -11.92 -6.92 0.27
C ASP A 228 -11.83 -7.66 -1.06
N LEU A 229 -11.46 -8.94 -1.01
CA LEU A 229 -11.31 -9.80 -2.18
C LEU A 229 -12.63 -10.08 -2.92
N THR A 230 -13.77 -9.64 -2.36
CA THR A 230 -15.09 -9.78 -2.97
C THR A 230 -15.56 -8.51 -3.67
N ALA A 231 -14.87 -7.39 -3.47
CA ALA A 231 -15.25 -6.08 -3.98
C ALA A 231 -14.37 -5.64 -5.16
N ARG A 232 -14.88 -4.69 -5.92
CA ARG A 232 -14.09 -3.98 -6.93
C ARG A 232 -13.27 -2.88 -6.28
N PHE A 233 -12.16 -2.51 -6.89
CA PHE A 233 -11.35 -1.37 -6.44
C PHE A 233 -12.18 -0.07 -6.35
N GLN A 234 -13.10 0.17 -7.28
CA GLN A 234 -14.03 1.29 -7.21
C GLN A 234 -14.78 1.34 -5.87
N THR A 235 -15.39 0.22 -5.45
CA THR A 235 -16.13 0.14 -4.17
C THR A 235 -15.20 0.35 -2.97
N MET A 236 -14.01 -0.25 -2.99
CA MET A 236 -13.04 -0.09 -1.91
C MET A 236 -12.60 1.37 -1.75
N PHE A 237 -12.22 2.02 -2.85
CA PHE A 237 -11.65 3.37 -2.79
C PHE A 237 -12.69 4.50 -2.74
N HIS A 238 -13.91 4.30 -3.22
CA HIS A 238 -14.93 5.35 -3.19
C HIS A 238 -15.90 5.22 -2.01
N ASP A 239 -16.35 3.99 -1.70
CA ASP A 239 -17.34 3.80 -0.63
C ASP A 239 -16.67 3.46 0.71
N TYR A 240 -15.78 2.45 0.72
CA TYR A 240 -15.22 1.96 1.98
C TYR A 240 -14.23 2.93 2.60
N PHE A 241 -13.36 3.56 1.80
CA PHE A 241 -12.47 4.61 2.28
C PHE A 241 -13.25 5.77 2.89
N ALA A 242 -14.27 6.27 2.19
CA ALA A 242 -15.09 7.37 2.70
C ALA A 242 -15.66 7.06 4.10
N GLN A 243 -16.24 5.88 4.26
CA GLN A 243 -16.84 5.45 5.53
C GLN A 243 -15.79 5.21 6.62
N ALA A 244 -14.71 4.50 6.30
CA ALA A 244 -13.76 4.04 7.30
C ALA A 244 -12.84 5.16 7.77
N PHE A 245 -12.39 6.06 6.88
CA PHE A 245 -11.63 7.25 7.26
C PHE A 245 -12.48 8.22 8.09
N GLN A 246 -13.77 8.43 7.75
CA GLN A 246 -14.67 9.20 8.59
C GLN A 246 -14.81 8.58 9.98
N ARG A 247 -14.97 7.25 10.06
CA ARG A 247 -15.06 6.52 11.34
C ARG A 247 -13.80 6.73 12.18
N ARG A 248 -12.62 6.57 11.58
CA ARG A 248 -11.33 6.75 12.27
C ARG A 248 -11.18 8.19 12.78
N PHE A 249 -11.51 9.16 11.96
CA PHE A 249 -11.49 10.57 12.32
C PHE A 249 -12.44 10.88 13.49
N ASP A 250 -13.72 10.46 13.40
CA ASP A 250 -14.74 10.79 14.40
C ASP A 250 -14.58 10.00 15.71
N VAL A 251 -14.09 8.74 15.67
CA VAL A 251 -14.06 7.84 16.84
C VAL A 251 -12.71 7.85 17.56
N ASP A 252 -11.61 7.99 16.83
CA ASP A 252 -10.28 7.92 17.42
C ASP A 252 -9.60 9.30 17.48
N TYR A 253 -9.47 10.01 16.35
CA TYR A 253 -8.68 11.24 16.28
C TYR A 253 -9.32 12.41 17.02
N LEU A 254 -10.55 12.77 16.69
CA LEU A 254 -11.22 13.93 17.32
C LEU A 254 -11.38 13.78 18.85
N PRO A 255 -11.79 12.62 19.40
CA PRO A 255 -11.82 12.42 20.85
C PRO A 255 -10.43 12.46 21.49
N TRP A 256 -9.40 11.94 20.80
CA TRP A 256 -8.02 12.01 21.27
C TRP A 256 -7.53 13.46 21.38
N VAL A 257 -7.74 14.29 20.34
CA VAL A 257 -7.39 15.71 20.36
C VAL A 257 -8.14 16.44 21.49
N ALA A 258 -9.44 16.18 21.65
CA ALA A 258 -10.26 16.77 22.71
C ALA A 258 -9.77 16.41 24.13
N LYS A 259 -9.37 15.15 24.33
CA LYS A 259 -8.78 14.69 25.60
C LYS A 259 -7.49 15.45 25.93
N HIS A 260 -6.76 15.88 24.91
CA HIS A 260 -5.50 16.60 25.05
C HIS A 260 -5.65 18.11 24.80
N HIS A 261 -6.83 18.67 25.13
CA HIS A 261 -7.11 20.12 24.98
C HIS A 261 -6.05 21.00 25.64
N ASP A 262 -5.57 20.63 26.81
CA ASP A 262 -4.61 21.44 27.57
C ASP A 262 -3.23 21.51 26.86
N ALA A 263 -2.92 20.57 25.95
CA ALA A 263 -1.72 20.59 25.13
C ALA A 263 -1.92 21.36 23.80
N TYR A 264 -3.12 21.33 23.21
CA TYR A 264 -3.34 21.81 21.84
C TYR A 264 -4.27 23.03 21.75
N GLY A 265 -5.19 23.24 22.70
CA GLY A 265 -6.14 24.36 22.67
C GLY A 265 -7.26 24.27 21.64
N LEU A 266 -7.48 23.08 21.04
CA LEU A 266 -8.38 22.91 19.89
C LEU A 266 -9.85 22.60 20.25
N GLY A 267 -10.16 22.44 21.54
CA GLY A 267 -11.51 22.12 22.01
C GLY A 267 -11.53 21.00 23.05
N ARG A 268 -12.54 20.98 23.92
CA ARG A 268 -12.70 19.98 25.01
C ARG A 268 -13.62 18.83 24.64
N THR A 269 -14.27 18.92 23.48
CA THR A 269 -15.14 17.88 22.93
C THR A 269 -14.78 17.60 21.48
N ALA A 270 -15.03 16.38 21.01
CA ALA A 270 -14.82 16.01 19.61
C ALA A 270 -15.54 16.94 18.63
N GLY A 271 -16.76 17.42 19.00
CA GLY A 271 -17.51 18.37 18.21
C GLY A 271 -16.86 19.76 18.12
N GLU A 272 -16.21 20.23 19.19
CA GLU A 272 -15.43 21.48 19.17
C GLU A 272 -14.20 21.35 18.28
N VAL A 273 -13.43 20.29 18.42
CA VAL A 273 -12.27 20.01 17.60
C VAL A 273 -12.67 19.93 16.12
N LYS A 274 -13.78 19.26 15.80
CA LYS A 274 -14.31 19.19 14.43
C LYS A 274 -14.66 20.57 13.89
N ARG A 275 -15.29 21.44 14.68
CA ARG A 275 -15.58 22.82 14.26
C ARG A 275 -14.31 23.62 13.96
N VAL A 276 -13.26 23.45 14.79
CA VAL A 276 -11.95 24.10 14.54
C VAL A 276 -11.35 23.59 13.23
N TYR A 277 -11.32 22.27 13.02
CA TYR A 277 -10.84 21.66 11.77
C TYR A 277 -11.56 22.24 10.54
N GLU A 278 -12.89 22.27 10.55
CA GLU A 278 -13.69 22.80 9.45
C GLU A 278 -13.49 24.32 9.24
N ALA A 279 -13.31 25.08 10.31
CA ALA A 279 -13.03 26.52 10.21
C ALA A 279 -11.63 26.80 9.62
N VAL A 280 -10.62 26.05 10.03
CA VAL A 280 -9.26 26.13 9.42
C VAL A 280 -9.34 25.81 7.93
N ARG A 281 -9.99 24.71 7.59
CA ARG A 281 -10.17 24.28 6.21
C ARG A 281 -10.89 25.35 5.36
N ALA A 282 -11.96 25.95 5.89
CA ALA A 282 -12.70 27.00 5.20
C ALA A 282 -11.82 28.23 4.91
N LYS A 283 -10.98 28.64 5.87
CA LYS A 283 -10.01 29.72 5.67
C LYS A 283 -9.00 29.40 4.56
N LEU A 284 -8.50 28.16 4.52
CA LEU A 284 -7.57 27.71 3.49
C LEU A 284 -8.24 27.58 2.11
N ALA A 285 -9.55 27.33 2.05
CA ALA A 285 -10.32 27.32 0.81
C ALA A 285 -10.58 28.76 0.28
N GLU A 286 -10.71 29.76 1.18
CA GLU A 286 -10.81 31.16 0.82
C GLU A 286 -9.47 31.71 0.30
N ALA A 287 -8.38 31.43 1.01
CA ALA A 287 -7.02 31.84 0.65
C ALA A 287 -5.98 30.85 1.18
N PRO A 288 -5.09 30.32 0.34
CA PRO A 288 -4.02 29.44 0.78
C PRO A 288 -3.06 30.16 1.73
N PHE A 289 -2.53 29.42 2.71
CA PHE A 289 -1.49 29.89 3.62
C PHE A 289 -0.11 29.56 3.06
N ILE A 290 0.78 30.54 3.00
CA ILE A 290 2.15 30.35 2.51
C ILE A 290 3.08 30.17 3.71
N LEU A 291 3.71 28.99 3.79
CA LEU A 291 4.71 28.69 4.80
C LEU A 291 6.00 29.50 4.56
N PRO A 292 6.86 29.68 5.59
CA PRO A 292 8.10 30.46 5.46
C PRO A 292 9.08 29.95 4.40
N ASP A 293 9.04 28.67 4.08
CA ASP A 293 9.83 28.02 3.02
C ASP A 293 9.24 28.17 1.62
N GLY A 294 8.11 28.90 1.49
CA GLY A 294 7.39 29.08 0.24
C GLY A 294 6.39 27.98 -0.08
N THR A 295 6.26 26.94 0.74
CA THR A 295 5.26 25.89 0.55
C THR A 295 3.85 26.46 0.67
N VAL A 296 3.00 26.16 -0.31
CA VAL A 296 1.59 26.57 -0.35
C VAL A 296 0.74 25.52 0.34
N LEU A 297 0.08 25.91 1.43
CA LEU A 297 -0.88 25.10 2.15
C LEU A 297 -2.30 25.60 1.82
N ASP A 298 -2.99 24.89 0.96
CA ASP A 298 -4.40 25.10 0.64
C ASP A 298 -5.31 24.06 1.34
N ALA A 299 -6.61 24.14 1.09
CA ALA A 299 -7.58 23.20 1.66
C ALA A 299 -7.35 21.75 1.22
N ILE A 300 -6.81 21.52 0.01
CA ILE A 300 -6.54 20.18 -0.52
C ILE A 300 -5.36 19.55 0.22
N ALA A 301 -4.25 20.28 0.34
CA ALA A 301 -3.06 19.83 1.07
C ALA A 301 -3.38 19.58 2.56
N PHE A 302 -4.22 20.43 3.15
CA PHE A 302 -4.70 20.28 4.53
C PHE A 302 -5.53 19.01 4.70
N ASP A 303 -6.53 18.77 3.86
CA ASP A 303 -7.34 17.55 3.87
C ASP A 303 -6.47 16.30 3.64
N GLN A 304 -5.48 16.38 2.74
CA GLN A 304 -4.56 15.27 2.48
C GLN A 304 -3.69 14.95 3.70
N THR A 305 -3.17 15.95 4.39
CA THR A 305 -2.40 15.75 5.63
C THR A 305 -3.26 15.12 6.72
N ALA A 306 -4.48 15.61 6.92
CA ALA A 306 -5.42 15.04 7.87
C ALA A 306 -5.80 13.60 7.53
N PHE A 307 -5.98 13.29 6.26
CA PHE A 307 -6.23 11.95 5.75
C PHE A 307 -5.06 10.99 6.05
N GLN A 308 -3.82 11.38 5.72
CA GLN A 308 -2.62 10.58 6.00
C GLN A 308 -2.46 10.31 7.51
N THR A 309 -2.79 11.28 8.34
CA THR A 309 -2.75 11.15 9.81
C THR A 309 -3.62 9.98 10.32
N GLN A 310 -4.69 9.64 9.61
CA GLN A 310 -5.59 8.56 10.05
C GLN A 310 -5.01 7.15 9.88
N TYR A 311 -3.98 6.98 9.04
CA TYR A 311 -3.37 5.67 8.83
C TYR A 311 -2.74 5.10 10.11
N ARG A 312 -2.14 5.97 10.93
CA ARG A 312 -1.37 5.55 12.10
C ARG A 312 -1.60 6.51 13.27
N LYS A 313 -1.97 5.97 14.43
CA LYS A 313 -2.13 6.78 15.66
C LYS A 313 -0.85 7.51 16.08
N LEU A 314 0.32 6.96 15.74
CA LEU A 314 1.61 7.61 15.97
C LEU A 314 1.70 9.00 15.32
N LEU A 315 1.00 9.23 14.21
CA LEU A 315 0.95 10.52 13.52
C LEU A 315 0.09 11.56 14.25
N PHE A 316 -0.77 11.16 15.17
CA PHE A 316 -1.64 12.07 15.92
C PHE A 316 -0.85 13.17 16.65
N PRO A 317 0.11 12.83 17.56
CA PRO A 317 0.90 13.83 18.26
C PRO A 317 1.91 14.56 17.36
N MET A 318 2.21 14.01 16.18
CA MET A 318 3.14 14.64 15.23
C MET A 318 2.46 15.76 14.42
N VAL A 319 1.21 15.55 13.98
CA VAL A 319 0.49 16.47 13.09
C VAL A 319 -0.37 17.48 13.85
N THR A 320 -0.89 17.09 15.03
CA THR A 320 -1.83 17.97 15.77
C THR A 320 -1.22 19.29 16.25
N PRO A 321 0.07 19.39 16.63
CA PRO A 321 0.69 20.69 16.93
C PRO A 321 0.64 21.67 15.75
N ASP A 322 0.85 21.19 14.53
CA ASP A 322 0.80 22.00 13.31
C ASP A 322 -0.62 22.51 13.04
N LEU A 323 -1.62 21.65 13.25
CA LEU A 323 -3.03 22.04 13.18
C LEU A 323 -3.34 23.13 14.21
N ALA A 324 -2.85 23.01 15.44
CA ALA A 324 -3.07 23.98 16.51
C ALA A 324 -2.42 25.33 16.20
N ASP A 325 -1.18 25.33 15.71
CA ASP A 325 -0.49 26.56 15.32
C ASP A 325 -1.17 27.24 14.11
N LEU A 326 -1.55 26.47 13.11
CA LEU A 326 -2.28 26.97 11.95
C LEU A 326 -3.64 27.58 12.36
N ALA A 327 -4.38 26.94 13.26
CA ALA A 327 -5.64 27.45 13.77
C ALA A 327 -5.48 28.80 14.50
N ARG A 328 -4.39 28.97 15.26
CA ARG A 328 -4.05 30.27 15.91
C ARG A 328 -3.68 31.33 14.87
N ARG A 329 -2.82 31.02 13.90
CA ARG A 329 -2.37 31.95 12.85
C ARG A 329 -3.54 32.43 11.97
N LEU A 330 -4.50 31.56 11.71
CA LEU A 330 -5.70 31.90 10.95
C LEU A 330 -6.79 32.58 11.81
N GLY A 331 -6.54 32.80 13.12
CA GLY A 331 -7.48 33.41 14.04
C GLY A 331 -8.74 32.56 14.32
N VAL A 332 -8.67 31.25 14.12
CA VAL A 332 -9.76 30.31 14.39
C VAL A 332 -9.87 29.99 15.89
N VAL A 333 -8.73 29.90 16.56
CA VAL A 333 -8.67 29.78 18.04
C VAL A 333 -7.88 30.94 18.63
N ALA A 334 -8.11 31.22 19.91
CA ALA A 334 -7.41 32.29 20.62
C ALA A 334 -5.90 32.05 20.65
N PRO A 335 -5.07 33.10 20.58
CA PRO A 335 -3.64 32.98 20.82
C PRO A 335 -3.37 32.47 22.24
N GLU A 336 -2.31 31.67 22.42
CA GLU A 336 -1.90 31.23 23.75
C GLU A 336 -1.59 32.44 24.67
N PRO A 337 -1.98 32.38 25.96
CA PRO A 337 -1.48 33.34 26.94
C PRO A 337 0.04 33.29 26.97
N GLN A 338 0.69 34.46 27.02
CA GLN A 338 2.16 34.61 26.96
C GLN A 338 2.94 33.92 28.12
N SER A 339 2.27 33.18 28.99
CA SER A 339 2.86 32.49 30.16
C SER A 339 3.26 31.04 29.95
N ALA A 340 3.01 30.45 28.81
CA ALA A 340 3.50 29.10 28.51
C ALA A 340 4.96 29.16 28.01
N SER A 341 5.91 28.99 28.94
CA SER A 341 7.35 28.89 28.69
C SER A 341 7.76 27.53 28.12
N GLY A 342 7.11 27.11 27.04
CA GLY A 342 7.62 26.04 26.17
C GLY A 342 8.49 26.66 25.06
N PRO A 343 9.46 25.95 24.50
CA PRO A 343 10.23 26.47 23.37
C PRO A 343 9.24 26.85 22.25
N ARG A 344 9.23 28.14 21.89
CA ARG A 344 8.55 28.57 20.66
C ARG A 344 9.24 27.86 19.51
N LEU A 345 8.52 26.95 18.88
CA LEU A 345 8.99 26.34 17.64
C LEU A 345 9.23 27.48 16.64
N ALA A 346 10.47 27.65 16.22
CA ALA A 346 10.81 28.58 15.14
C ALA A 346 10.20 28.07 13.83
N ALA A 347 10.11 28.90 12.80
CA ALA A 347 9.58 28.50 11.48
C ALA A 347 10.36 27.33 10.83
N SER A 348 11.59 27.03 11.32
CA SER A 348 12.37 25.83 11.01
C SER A 348 11.83 24.55 11.63
N ASP A 349 10.81 24.63 12.48
CA ASP A 349 10.32 23.55 13.32
C ASP A 349 8.95 23.02 12.85
N PHE A 350 8.57 23.23 11.58
CA PHE A 350 7.51 22.47 10.90
C PHE A 350 8.10 21.23 10.19
N PRO A 351 8.77 20.31 10.90
CA PRO A 351 9.35 19.15 10.26
C PRO A 351 8.26 18.22 9.72
N THR A 352 7.04 18.30 10.26
CA THR A 352 6.03 17.27 10.05
C THR A 352 5.30 17.40 8.74
N LEU A 353 4.82 18.60 8.38
CA LEU A 353 4.20 18.83 7.06
C LEU A 353 5.24 18.71 5.94
N THR A 354 6.41 19.31 6.13
CA THR A 354 7.53 19.22 5.18
C THR A 354 8.12 17.79 5.16
N THR A 355 8.14 17.09 6.30
CA THR A 355 8.64 15.72 6.39
C THR A 355 7.66 14.71 5.80
N LEU A 356 6.35 14.90 5.95
CA LEU A 356 5.34 14.05 5.28
C LEU A 356 5.37 14.24 3.76
N THR A 357 5.65 15.45 3.28
CA THR A 357 5.87 15.70 1.84
C THR A 357 7.26 15.25 1.36
N ALA A 358 8.29 15.30 2.21
CA ALA A 358 9.66 14.87 1.88
C ALA A 358 9.86 13.34 1.96
N LEU A 359 9.00 12.63 2.68
CA LEU A 359 8.89 11.17 2.66
C LEU A 359 8.07 10.67 1.45
N ALA A 360 7.67 11.61 0.57
CA ALA A 360 7.11 11.26 -0.72
C ALA A 360 8.03 10.29 -1.45
N SER A 361 7.42 9.31 -2.07
CA SER A 361 8.05 8.34 -2.96
C SER A 361 9.15 8.97 -3.83
N ARG A 362 10.25 8.27 -4.02
CA ARG A 362 11.26 8.65 -5.04
C ARG A 362 10.71 8.60 -6.45
N TYR A 363 9.63 7.88 -6.66
CA TYR A 363 9.00 7.63 -7.96
C TYR A 363 7.50 7.92 -7.89
N PRO A 364 7.06 9.12 -7.43
CA PRO A 364 5.64 9.39 -7.18
C PRO A 364 4.78 9.28 -8.45
N ASP A 365 5.34 9.59 -9.61
CA ASP A 365 4.65 9.45 -10.89
C ASP A 365 4.44 7.98 -11.25
N ALA A 366 5.47 7.13 -11.11
CA ALA A 366 5.38 5.71 -11.37
C ALA A 366 4.43 4.99 -10.40
N GLU A 367 4.43 5.37 -9.13
CA GLU A 367 3.49 4.83 -8.13
C GLU A 367 2.04 5.17 -8.48
N ASN A 368 1.75 6.44 -8.78
CA ASN A 368 0.41 6.86 -9.20
C ASN A 368 -0.01 6.17 -10.51
N ALA A 369 0.89 6.08 -11.49
CA ALA A 369 0.61 5.41 -12.76
C ALA A 369 0.30 3.92 -12.55
N THR A 370 1.05 3.25 -11.67
CA THR A 370 0.86 1.83 -11.34
C THR A 370 -0.41 1.62 -10.52
N LEU A 371 -0.73 2.52 -9.56
CA LEU A 371 -2.00 2.50 -8.84
C LEU A 371 -3.18 2.49 -9.83
N PHE A 372 -3.19 3.42 -10.79
CA PHE A 372 -4.27 3.46 -11.78
C PHE A 372 -4.27 2.25 -12.71
N ALA A 373 -3.10 1.82 -13.19
CA ALA A 373 -3.03 0.66 -14.07
C ALA A 373 -3.57 -0.60 -13.38
N VAL A 374 -3.12 -0.91 -12.16
CA VAL A 374 -3.60 -2.07 -11.41
C VAL A 374 -5.08 -1.93 -11.08
N ALA A 375 -5.51 -0.84 -10.45
CA ALA A 375 -6.89 -0.69 -10.00
C ALA A 375 -7.90 -0.68 -11.16
N CYS A 376 -7.56 -0.01 -12.29
CA CYS A 376 -8.43 0.07 -13.45
C CYS A 376 -8.39 -1.20 -14.31
N ASN A 377 -7.27 -1.94 -14.34
CA ASN A 377 -7.15 -3.18 -15.13
C ASN A 377 -7.75 -4.38 -14.39
N ASP A 378 -7.47 -4.54 -13.10
CA ASP A 378 -7.88 -5.71 -12.32
C ASP A 378 -9.39 -5.85 -12.22
N THR A 379 -10.08 -4.75 -11.93
CA THR A 379 -11.53 -4.77 -11.75
C THR A 379 -12.24 -3.75 -12.66
N PRO A 380 -13.41 -4.11 -13.22
CA PRO A 380 -14.16 -3.17 -14.04
C PRO A 380 -14.64 -1.97 -13.22
N PHE A 381 -14.45 -0.77 -13.77
CA PHE A 381 -15.06 0.46 -13.27
C PHE A 381 -16.43 0.66 -13.92
N HIS A 382 -17.43 1.09 -13.15
CA HIS A 382 -18.79 1.31 -13.63
C HIS A 382 -19.18 2.78 -13.49
N GLY A 383 -19.82 3.27 -14.55
CA GLY A 383 -20.27 4.64 -14.64
C GLY A 383 -19.27 5.56 -15.31
N GLY A 384 -19.76 6.73 -15.68
CA GLY A 384 -18.98 7.80 -16.29
C GLY A 384 -19.04 9.06 -15.43
N ARG A 385 -18.78 10.22 -16.06
CA ARG A 385 -18.69 11.55 -15.40
C ARG A 385 -19.91 11.87 -14.53
N ALA A 386 -21.13 11.64 -15.03
CA ALA A 386 -22.36 11.91 -14.28
C ALA A 386 -22.54 10.98 -13.07
N ASP A 387 -22.10 9.73 -13.19
CA ASP A 387 -22.13 8.76 -12.08
C ASP A 387 -21.13 9.15 -10.99
N LEU A 388 -19.90 9.52 -11.37
CA LEU A 388 -18.90 10.05 -10.47
C LEU A 388 -19.42 11.25 -9.66
N ALA A 389 -20.10 12.20 -10.32
CA ALA A 389 -20.65 13.38 -9.67
C ALA A 389 -21.72 13.02 -8.63
N ARG A 390 -22.63 12.08 -8.98
CA ARG A 390 -23.67 11.60 -8.05
C ARG A 390 -23.08 10.81 -6.87
N ASP A 391 -22.10 9.95 -7.16
CA ASP A 391 -21.45 9.15 -6.13
C ASP A 391 -20.65 10.02 -5.16
N ALA A 392 -19.92 11.03 -5.67
CA ALA A 392 -19.22 12.00 -4.83
C ALA A 392 -20.20 12.76 -3.90
N GLU A 393 -21.36 13.17 -4.41
CA GLU A 393 -22.38 13.82 -3.60
C GLU A 393 -22.95 12.88 -2.54
N ARG A 394 -23.26 11.64 -2.91
CA ARG A 394 -23.78 10.62 -2.00
C ARG A 394 -22.80 10.27 -0.88
N THR A 395 -21.52 10.05 -1.22
CA THR A 395 -20.50 9.70 -0.24
C THR A 395 -20.03 10.91 0.55
N GLY A 396 -19.85 12.06 -0.08
CA GLY A 396 -19.37 13.28 0.56
C GLY A 396 -20.37 13.90 1.53
N SER A 397 -21.67 13.94 1.21
CA SER A 397 -22.69 14.42 2.14
C SER A 397 -22.79 13.54 3.41
N ARG A 398 -22.54 12.23 3.29
CA ARG A 398 -22.58 11.30 4.41
C ARG A 398 -21.26 11.24 5.19
N TYR A 399 -20.13 11.38 4.50
CA TYR A 399 -18.78 11.23 5.03
C TYR A 399 -17.90 12.43 4.60
N PRO A 400 -18.17 13.65 5.09
CA PRO A 400 -17.57 14.87 4.57
C PRO A 400 -16.06 14.96 4.72
N PHE A 401 -15.47 14.22 5.64
CA PHE A 401 -14.01 14.20 5.83
C PHE A 401 -13.28 13.75 4.56
N PHE A 402 -13.74 12.69 3.89
CA PHE A 402 -13.06 12.14 2.72
C PHE A 402 -14.00 11.72 1.56
N GLY A 403 -15.31 11.72 1.77
CA GLY A 403 -16.27 11.14 0.82
C GLY A 403 -16.41 11.85 -0.53
N TYR A 404 -15.96 13.10 -0.64
CA TYR A 404 -15.90 13.82 -1.92
C TYR A 404 -14.67 13.45 -2.76
N HIS A 405 -13.64 12.82 -2.14
CA HIS A 405 -12.42 12.40 -2.81
C HIS A 405 -12.63 11.05 -3.51
N GLN A 406 -12.75 11.08 -4.83
CA GLN A 406 -12.93 9.86 -5.63
C GLN A 406 -11.61 9.45 -6.26
N LEU A 407 -10.74 8.81 -5.47
CA LEU A 407 -9.34 8.53 -5.79
C LEU A 407 -9.14 7.84 -7.14
N LEU A 408 -10.09 7.00 -7.56
CA LEU A 408 -10.04 6.25 -8.82
C LEU A 408 -10.90 6.87 -9.93
N ALA A 409 -11.24 8.18 -9.87
CA ALA A 409 -11.95 8.85 -10.94
C ALA A 409 -11.32 8.66 -12.35
N PRO A 410 -9.98 8.63 -12.52
CA PRO A 410 -9.37 8.31 -13.81
C PRO A 410 -9.79 6.96 -14.39
N CYS A 411 -10.16 5.97 -13.57
CA CYS A 411 -10.62 4.67 -14.07
C CYS A 411 -11.93 4.74 -14.87
N ALA A 412 -12.76 5.76 -14.67
CA ALA A 412 -13.96 5.99 -15.48
C ALA A 412 -13.65 6.29 -16.96
N PHE A 413 -12.44 6.75 -17.24
CA PHE A 413 -11.94 7.12 -18.56
C PHE A 413 -10.84 6.18 -19.08
N TRP A 414 -10.52 5.12 -18.32
CA TRP A 414 -9.46 4.18 -18.63
C TRP A 414 -9.90 3.13 -19.63
N LYS A 415 -9.13 2.94 -20.69
CA LYS A 415 -9.34 1.84 -21.65
C LYS A 415 -8.79 0.54 -21.04
N ARG A 416 -9.66 -0.17 -20.33
CA ARG A 416 -9.32 -1.41 -19.63
C ARG A 416 -9.04 -2.54 -20.64
N PRO A 417 -7.97 -3.35 -20.47
CA PRO A 417 -7.78 -4.57 -21.26
C PRO A 417 -8.83 -5.63 -20.86
N PRO A 418 -9.10 -6.63 -21.72
CA PRO A 418 -10.00 -7.74 -21.39
C PRO A 418 -9.32 -8.69 -20.41
N LEU A 419 -9.35 -8.35 -19.13
CA LEU A 419 -8.79 -9.14 -18.05
C LEU A 419 -9.90 -9.62 -17.11
N THR A 420 -9.85 -10.89 -16.72
CA THR A 420 -10.69 -11.47 -15.67
C THR A 420 -9.80 -12.21 -14.69
N LEU A 421 -9.58 -11.62 -13.53
CA LEU A 421 -8.84 -12.29 -12.45
C LEU A 421 -9.66 -13.44 -11.87
N PRO A 422 -9.04 -14.60 -11.60
CA PRO A 422 -9.69 -15.67 -10.87
C PRO A 422 -10.02 -15.19 -9.44
N LYS A 423 -11.21 -15.59 -8.95
CA LYS A 423 -11.62 -15.22 -7.58
C LYS A 423 -10.76 -15.96 -6.56
N PRO A 424 -10.15 -15.28 -5.59
CA PRO A 424 -9.40 -15.92 -4.54
C PRO A 424 -10.32 -16.76 -3.63
N THR A 425 -10.05 -18.06 -3.55
CA THR A 425 -10.83 -18.99 -2.73
C THR A 425 -10.00 -19.73 -1.69
N GLY A 426 -8.66 -19.63 -1.75
CA GLY A 426 -7.75 -20.42 -0.91
C GLY A 426 -7.72 -21.90 -1.26
N GLU A 427 -8.42 -22.35 -2.33
CA GLU A 427 -8.51 -23.77 -2.69
C GLU A 427 -7.16 -24.29 -3.18
N GLY A 428 -6.73 -25.42 -2.63
CA GLY A 428 -5.44 -26.05 -2.98
C GLY A 428 -4.21 -25.37 -2.36
N ALA A 429 -4.36 -24.22 -1.71
CA ALA A 429 -3.29 -23.56 -0.97
C ALA A 429 -3.28 -23.98 0.52
N PRO A 430 -2.13 -23.92 1.20
CA PRO A 430 -2.08 -23.99 2.66
C PRO A 430 -2.93 -22.89 3.30
N PRO A 431 -3.33 -23.03 4.57
CA PRO A 431 -4.06 -21.99 5.28
C PRO A 431 -3.29 -20.66 5.31
N LEU A 432 -3.99 -19.56 5.09
CA LEU A 432 -3.46 -18.19 5.16
C LEU A 432 -3.81 -17.56 6.50
N LEU A 433 -2.94 -16.71 7.05
CA LEU A 433 -3.22 -15.93 8.26
C LEU A 433 -3.56 -14.48 7.88
N LEU A 434 -4.77 -14.03 8.21
CA LEU A 434 -5.22 -12.66 8.04
C LEU A 434 -5.03 -11.90 9.36
N VAL A 435 -4.41 -10.73 9.32
CA VAL A 435 -4.28 -9.81 10.45
C VAL A 435 -5.08 -8.55 10.14
N GLN A 436 -5.88 -8.06 11.10
CA GLN A 436 -6.79 -6.96 10.83
C GLN A 436 -7.10 -6.10 12.05
N SER A 437 -6.90 -4.78 11.94
CA SER A 437 -7.39 -3.82 12.94
C SER A 437 -8.90 -3.64 12.83
N GLU A 438 -9.56 -3.49 13.97
CA GLU A 438 -11.02 -3.34 14.03
C GLU A 438 -11.53 -2.06 13.35
N ARG A 439 -10.74 -0.98 13.41
CA ARG A 439 -11.09 0.34 12.84
C ARG A 439 -10.11 0.82 11.78
N ASP A 440 -9.50 -0.11 11.05
CA ASP A 440 -8.63 0.20 9.91
C ASP A 440 -9.33 1.17 8.94
N PRO A 441 -8.73 2.34 8.63
CA PRO A 441 -9.37 3.33 7.77
C PRO A 441 -9.29 3.00 6.28
N ALA A 442 -8.24 2.28 5.85
CA ALA A 442 -7.99 2.01 4.43
C ALA A 442 -8.57 0.66 4.00
N THR A 443 -8.48 -0.36 4.85
CA THR A 443 -9.01 -1.69 4.61
C THR A 443 -9.92 -2.11 5.76
N PRO A 444 -11.19 -1.65 5.76
CA PRO A 444 -12.06 -1.84 6.90
C PRO A 444 -12.35 -3.33 7.19
N VAL A 445 -12.46 -3.64 8.49
CA VAL A 445 -12.64 -5.00 9.01
C VAL A 445 -13.82 -5.75 8.38
N GLU A 446 -14.83 -5.03 7.92
CA GLU A 446 -15.98 -5.60 7.22
C GLU A 446 -15.56 -6.27 5.90
N GLY A 447 -14.61 -5.66 5.16
CA GLY A 447 -14.01 -6.23 3.96
C GLY A 447 -13.13 -7.44 4.28
N ALA A 448 -12.27 -7.32 5.29
CA ALA A 448 -11.42 -8.41 5.76
C ALA A 448 -12.23 -9.66 6.15
N ARG A 449 -13.37 -9.47 6.86
CA ARG A 449 -14.29 -10.56 7.22
C ARG A 449 -14.90 -11.25 5.98
N ARG A 450 -15.22 -10.48 4.92
CA ARG A 450 -15.69 -11.06 3.66
C ARG A 450 -14.58 -11.85 2.97
N SER A 451 -13.38 -11.32 2.95
CA SER A 451 -12.20 -12.01 2.40
C SER A 451 -11.88 -13.30 3.16
N HIS A 452 -11.88 -13.25 4.48
CA HIS A 452 -11.69 -14.43 5.33
C HIS A 452 -12.74 -15.52 5.03
N LYS A 453 -14.01 -15.12 4.87
CA LYS A 453 -15.11 -16.07 4.60
C LYS A 453 -14.94 -16.83 3.27
N ILE A 454 -14.32 -16.21 2.26
CA ILE A 454 -14.11 -16.87 0.96
C ILE A 454 -12.80 -17.65 0.88
N LEU A 455 -11.79 -17.30 1.68
CA LEU A 455 -10.48 -17.96 1.72
C LEU A 455 -10.58 -19.22 2.58
N LYS A 456 -10.78 -20.38 1.95
CA LYS A 456 -10.92 -21.67 2.62
C LYS A 456 -9.70 -21.96 3.51
N GLY A 457 -9.97 -22.35 4.76
CA GLY A 457 -8.93 -22.74 5.71
C GLY A 457 -8.14 -21.59 6.32
N SER A 458 -8.36 -20.35 5.90
CA SER A 458 -7.70 -19.19 6.51
C SER A 458 -8.03 -19.05 8.00
N ARG A 459 -7.20 -18.30 8.72
CA ARG A 459 -7.44 -17.86 10.11
C ARG A 459 -7.34 -16.34 10.16
N MET A 460 -8.13 -15.73 11.02
CA MET A 460 -8.15 -14.28 11.18
C MET A 460 -7.76 -13.90 12.60
N LEU A 461 -6.76 -13.02 12.72
CA LEU A 461 -6.36 -12.35 13.95
C LEU A 461 -6.91 -10.92 13.90
N THR A 462 -7.92 -10.64 14.72
CA THR A 462 -8.52 -9.29 14.83
C THR A 462 -7.90 -8.53 15.99
N VAL A 463 -7.43 -7.31 15.75
CA VAL A 463 -6.92 -6.42 16.79
C VAL A 463 -8.04 -5.48 17.24
N LEU A 464 -8.59 -5.76 18.43
CA LEU A 464 -9.71 -5.04 19.00
C LEU A 464 -9.30 -3.66 19.52
N ASN A 465 -10.17 -2.67 19.42
CA ASN A 465 -9.89 -1.28 19.82
C ASN A 465 -8.66 -0.66 19.14
N GLU A 466 -8.30 -1.16 17.95
CA GLU A 466 -7.19 -0.69 17.16
C GLU A 466 -7.69 -0.10 15.84
N GLY A 467 -7.01 0.93 15.36
CA GLY A 467 -7.35 1.58 14.10
C GLY A 467 -6.17 1.81 13.17
N ASP A 468 -4.98 1.36 13.53
CA ASP A 468 -3.81 1.52 12.66
C ASP A 468 -3.91 0.59 11.45
N HIS A 469 -3.50 1.09 10.30
CA HIS A 469 -3.32 0.34 9.06
C HIS A 469 -1.93 -0.30 9.04
N GLY A 470 -1.86 -1.65 8.96
CA GLY A 470 -0.63 -2.42 9.16
C GLY A 470 -0.34 -2.68 10.64
N MET A 471 -0.26 -3.94 11.01
CA MET A 471 -0.10 -4.36 12.41
C MET A 471 1.20 -5.10 12.68
N TYR A 472 1.48 -6.17 11.93
CA TYR A 472 2.67 -6.97 12.15
C TYR A 472 3.94 -6.15 11.94
N ALA A 473 4.86 -6.21 12.86
CA ALA A 473 6.14 -5.50 12.89
C ALA A 473 6.05 -3.95 12.94
N VAL A 474 4.93 -3.36 12.50
CA VAL A 474 4.78 -1.90 12.40
C VAL A 474 3.75 -1.33 13.38
N GLY A 475 2.83 -2.15 13.90
CA GLY A 475 1.79 -1.75 14.86
C GLY A 475 2.27 -1.70 16.33
N ASN A 476 3.51 -2.10 16.58
CA ASN A 476 4.09 -2.19 17.92
C ASN A 476 3.20 -2.95 18.91
N ASN A 477 2.66 -4.10 18.47
CA ASN A 477 1.75 -4.93 19.24
C ASN A 477 2.35 -6.33 19.49
N PRO A 478 2.91 -6.60 20.70
CA PRO A 478 3.58 -7.86 20.99
C PRO A 478 2.70 -9.12 20.86
N CYS A 479 1.37 -8.97 21.02
CA CYS A 479 0.44 -10.08 20.81
C CYS A 479 0.39 -10.45 19.33
N VAL A 480 0.21 -9.46 18.45
CA VAL A 480 0.20 -9.67 16.99
C VAL A 480 1.53 -10.25 16.52
N ASP A 481 2.63 -9.63 16.97
CA ASP A 481 3.98 -10.03 16.56
C ASP A 481 4.25 -11.49 16.90
N ARG A 482 3.90 -11.94 18.12
CA ARG A 482 4.07 -13.33 18.57
C ARG A 482 3.25 -14.30 17.71
N GLU A 483 1.94 -14.06 17.56
CA GLU A 483 1.04 -14.95 16.81
C GLU A 483 1.45 -15.07 15.33
N VAL A 484 1.89 -13.97 14.73
CA VAL A 484 2.38 -13.96 13.35
C VAL A 484 3.72 -14.71 13.24
N GLU A 485 4.65 -14.52 14.18
CA GLU A 485 5.93 -15.22 14.15
C GLU A 485 5.79 -16.71 14.48
N ASP A 486 4.88 -17.11 15.36
CA ASP A 486 4.57 -18.52 15.58
C ASP A 486 4.07 -19.19 14.30
N PHE A 487 3.34 -18.48 13.47
CA PHE A 487 2.97 -18.96 12.15
C PHE A 487 4.13 -18.90 11.14
N LEU A 488 4.76 -17.73 10.95
CA LEU A 488 5.82 -17.55 9.94
C LEU A 488 7.08 -18.38 10.25
N VAL A 489 7.48 -18.48 11.51
CA VAL A 489 8.74 -19.13 11.91
C VAL A 489 8.52 -20.60 12.19
N ASP A 490 7.53 -20.94 13.02
CA ASP A 490 7.32 -22.33 13.49
C ASP A 490 6.27 -23.09 12.64
N GLY A 491 5.51 -22.39 11.78
CA GLY A 491 4.42 -22.99 11.00
C GLY A 491 3.18 -23.31 11.82
N LYS A 492 3.06 -22.74 13.01
CA LYS A 492 1.92 -22.96 13.91
C LYS A 492 0.77 -22.03 13.53
N ILE A 493 -0.12 -22.50 12.64
CA ILE A 493 -1.34 -21.76 12.38
C ILE A 493 -2.30 -21.92 13.56
N PRO A 494 -3.00 -20.83 13.99
CA PRO A 494 -4.01 -20.93 15.04
C PRO A 494 -5.11 -21.96 14.70
N GLU A 495 -5.59 -22.72 15.69
CA GLU A 495 -6.69 -23.67 15.50
C GLU A 495 -8.01 -22.97 15.17
N ARG A 496 -8.19 -21.76 15.66
CA ARG A 496 -9.38 -20.88 15.47
C ARG A 496 -8.96 -19.43 15.25
N ASP A 497 -9.90 -18.60 14.89
CA ASP A 497 -9.69 -17.15 14.82
C ASP A 497 -9.30 -16.61 16.20
N LEU A 498 -8.41 -15.63 16.22
CA LEU A 498 -7.85 -15.01 17.42
C LEU A 498 -8.20 -13.54 17.52
N THR A 499 -8.04 -13.02 18.73
CA THR A 499 -8.10 -11.58 19.01
C THR A 499 -6.90 -11.13 19.82
N CYS A 500 -6.34 -9.97 19.48
CA CYS A 500 -5.41 -9.22 20.32
C CYS A 500 -6.07 -7.90 20.73
N SER A 501 -5.69 -7.34 21.85
CA SER A 501 -6.08 -5.96 22.22
C SER A 501 -5.17 -4.97 21.49
N GLY A 502 -5.72 -3.87 21.03
CA GLY A 502 -4.95 -2.74 20.52
C GLY A 502 -4.10 -2.09 21.61
N THR A 503 -3.05 -1.41 21.19
CA THR A 503 -2.21 -0.62 22.11
C THR A 503 -2.85 0.74 22.38
N ALA A 504 -2.48 1.38 23.51
CA ALA A 504 -3.00 2.69 23.88
C ALA A 504 -2.75 3.75 22.79
N LEU A 505 -3.62 4.74 22.70
CA LEU A 505 -3.37 5.93 21.91
C LEU A 505 -2.17 6.71 22.51
N PRO A 506 -1.32 7.35 21.68
CA PRO A 506 -0.13 8.04 22.12
C PRO A 506 -0.45 9.20 23.07
N ILE A 507 0.51 9.60 23.88
CA ILE A 507 0.43 10.80 24.71
C ILE A 507 1.16 11.95 23.99
N PRO A 508 0.64 13.20 24.03
CA PRO A 508 1.36 14.36 23.51
C PRO A 508 2.77 14.45 24.10
N ASN A 509 3.75 14.78 23.29
CA ASN A 509 5.16 14.98 23.68
C ASN A 509 5.95 13.71 24.10
N GLU A 510 5.42 12.51 24.00
CA GLU A 510 6.17 11.25 24.22
C GLU A 510 6.91 10.75 22.96
N LEU A 511 7.26 11.60 22.03
CA LEU A 511 8.03 11.24 20.82
C LEU A 511 9.52 10.91 21.11
N GLY A 512 9.83 10.43 22.32
CA GLY A 512 11.15 9.90 22.63
C GLY A 512 11.49 8.69 21.76
N THR A 513 12.43 8.85 20.81
CA THR A 513 13.13 7.79 20.06
C THR A 513 12.51 7.22 18.78
N VAL A 514 11.49 7.84 18.18
CA VAL A 514 10.88 7.32 16.91
C VAL A 514 11.58 7.82 15.64
N THR A 515 12.62 8.62 15.74
CA THR A 515 13.26 9.30 14.59
C THR A 515 13.91 8.38 13.55
N THR A 516 14.15 7.11 13.87
CA THR A 516 14.78 6.15 12.93
C THR A 516 13.79 5.25 12.19
N ALA A 517 12.53 5.19 12.61
CA ALA A 517 11.51 4.33 11.99
C ALA A 517 10.49 5.08 11.10
N LEU A 518 10.60 6.41 11.01
CA LEU A 518 9.65 7.24 10.25
C LEU A 518 9.49 6.84 8.76
N PRO A 519 10.57 6.55 8.00
CA PRO A 519 10.41 6.15 6.59
C PRO A 519 9.60 4.88 6.41
N ALA A 520 9.74 3.92 7.33
CA ALA A 520 9.02 2.66 7.30
C ALA A 520 7.54 2.79 7.73
N LEU A 521 7.21 3.83 8.53
CA LEU A 521 5.88 4.03 9.09
C LEU A 521 4.93 4.80 8.15
N ILE A 522 5.48 5.60 7.22
CA ILE A 522 4.73 6.47 6.31
C ILE A 522 4.66 5.87 4.89
N GLY A 523 5.34 4.75 4.65
CA GLY A 523 5.51 4.11 3.34
C GLY A 523 4.26 3.44 2.75
N PHE A 524 3.05 3.84 3.16
CA PHE A 524 1.84 3.46 2.43
C PHE A 524 1.52 4.56 1.42
N PRO A 525 1.79 4.33 0.12
CA PRO A 525 1.54 5.33 -0.91
C PRO A 525 0.04 5.57 -1.07
N LEU A 526 -0.33 6.85 -1.12
CA LEU A 526 -1.58 7.34 -1.72
C LEU A 526 -1.31 8.64 -2.46
#